data_e62663dc6ee710a6cfab49e6c088d4f7
#
_entry.id   e62663dc6ee710a6cfab49e6c088d4f7
#
_cell.length_a   1.000
_cell.length_b   1.000
_cell.length_c   1.000
_cell.angle_alpha   90.00
_cell.angle_beta   90.00
_cell.angle_gamma   90.00
#
_symmetry.space_group_name_H-M   'P 1'
#
loop_
_entity.id
_entity.type
_entity.pdbx_description
1 polymer ?
#
loop_
_entity_poly.entity_id
_entity_poly.type
_entity_poly.pdbx_seq_one_letter_code
_entity_poly.pdbx_strand_id
1 'polypeptide(L)'
;MPRVLIAISSCETFERSGLNSPLRETWLPNLSKFGCDYRFFHGSGSSQKNDVVILNVVDEMYGLTEKLKAKCRWAVERGYEYMFSAFPDTYTCPEKLIEVINTCPDYLGNVHQFPGSVPFVQGGPGVILSRKSCEILSNDPSSYLNDDCWASDVLIKHGINAVHHPGFTAFGPGPLRNNSSITNHLSTQPCGYTGDNLREEHKRWLES
;
A
#
# COMPACT_ATOMS: atom_id res chain seq x y z
N MET A 1 -5.00 15.03 13.93
CA MET A 1 -4.98 14.08 12.79
C MET A 1 -4.43 12.77 13.31
N PRO A 2 -4.93 11.62 12.84
CA PRO A 2 -4.39 10.33 13.23
C PRO A 2 -2.93 10.19 12.80
N ARG A 3 -2.17 9.38 13.51
CA ARG A 3 -0.80 9.07 13.14
C ARG A 3 -0.78 7.99 12.05
N VAL A 4 -0.34 8.34 10.85
CA VAL A 4 -0.44 7.52 9.64
C VAL A 4 0.94 7.07 9.18
N LEU A 5 1.08 5.78 8.87
CA LEU A 5 2.23 5.19 8.19
C LEU A 5 1.88 4.89 6.72
N ILE A 6 2.69 5.36 5.82
CA ILE A 6 2.70 4.92 4.42
C ILE A 6 3.75 3.82 4.29
N ALA A 7 3.29 2.57 4.12
CA ALA A 7 4.11 1.38 4.14
C ALA A 7 4.31 0.84 2.71
N ILE A 8 5.43 1.20 2.06
CA ILE A 8 5.73 0.77 0.70
C ILE A 8 6.36 -0.62 0.73
N SER A 9 5.67 -1.63 0.18
CA SER A 9 6.21 -2.98 -0.03
C SER A 9 7.24 -2.96 -1.15
N SER A 10 8.52 -3.09 -0.81
CA SER A 10 9.62 -3.02 -1.76
C SER A 10 10.64 -4.13 -1.49
N CYS A 11 11.74 -4.15 -2.22
CA CYS A 11 12.84 -5.10 -2.05
C CYS A 11 14.18 -4.46 -2.41
N GLU A 12 15.27 -5.14 -2.07
CA GLU A 12 16.62 -4.67 -2.39
C GLU A 12 16.85 -4.51 -3.90
N THR A 13 16.26 -5.40 -4.71
CA THR A 13 16.33 -5.33 -6.18
C THR A 13 15.70 -4.03 -6.70
N PHE A 14 14.53 -3.65 -6.20
CA PHE A 14 13.86 -2.40 -6.58
C PHE A 14 14.64 -1.17 -6.12
N GLU A 15 15.29 -1.27 -4.96
CA GLU A 15 16.15 -0.19 -4.47
C GLU A 15 17.38 0.00 -5.37
N ARG A 16 18.06 -1.10 -5.73
CA ARG A 16 19.25 -1.07 -6.59
C ARG A 16 18.96 -0.65 -8.03
N SER A 17 17.81 -1.05 -8.56
CA SER A 17 17.39 -0.68 -9.92
C SER A 17 16.85 0.75 -10.02
N GLY A 18 16.69 1.45 -8.88
CA GLY A 18 16.17 2.82 -8.84
C GLY A 18 14.65 2.93 -8.93
N LEU A 19 13.89 1.83 -8.89
CA LEU A 19 12.43 1.85 -8.98
C LEU A 19 11.74 2.54 -7.78
N ASN A 20 12.43 2.68 -6.65
CA ASN A 20 11.93 3.41 -5.49
C ASN A 20 12.17 4.93 -5.59
N SER A 21 13.10 5.39 -6.43
CA SER A 21 13.46 6.80 -6.54
C SER A 21 12.29 7.68 -6.98
N PRO A 22 11.49 7.30 -7.98
CA PRO A 22 10.35 8.11 -8.42
C PRO A 22 9.36 8.46 -7.31
N LEU A 23 9.12 7.55 -6.35
CA LEU A 23 8.23 7.83 -5.22
C LEU A 23 8.82 8.93 -4.33
N ARG A 24 10.13 8.86 -4.05
CA ARG A 24 10.85 9.86 -3.25
C ARG A 24 10.93 11.23 -3.93
N GLU A 25 10.88 11.25 -5.25
CA GLU A 25 10.95 12.46 -6.07
C GLU A 25 9.58 13.11 -6.29
N THR A 26 8.49 12.37 -6.09
CA THR A 26 7.13 12.79 -6.47
C THR A 26 6.24 13.02 -5.24
N TRP A 27 5.40 12.06 -4.91
CA TRP A 27 4.33 12.26 -3.93
C TRP A 27 4.72 12.04 -2.47
N LEU A 28 5.75 11.22 -2.18
CA LEU A 28 6.15 10.96 -0.78
C LEU A 28 6.59 12.23 -0.02
N PRO A 29 7.33 13.19 -0.60
CA PRO A 29 7.70 14.42 0.12
C PRO A 29 6.50 15.24 0.58
N ASN A 30 5.38 15.18 -0.13
CA ASN A 30 4.17 15.91 0.21
C ASN A 30 3.48 15.39 1.49
N LEU A 31 3.78 14.17 1.92
CA LEU A 31 3.23 13.56 3.14
C LEU A 31 3.58 14.34 4.40
N SER A 32 4.73 15.02 4.42
CA SER A 32 5.17 15.83 5.57
C SER A 32 4.17 16.93 5.91
N LYS A 33 3.44 17.46 4.93
CA LYS A 33 2.39 18.48 5.12
C LYS A 33 1.22 17.97 5.98
N PHE A 34 1.06 16.65 6.05
CA PHE A 34 -0.02 15.98 6.77
C PHE A 34 0.49 15.24 8.02
N GLY A 35 1.77 15.41 8.39
CA GLY A 35 2.36 14.72 9.53
C GLY A 35 2.40 13.19 9.37
N CYS A 36 2.43 12.69 8.13
CA CYS A 36 2.51 11.27 7.84
C CYS A 36 3.96 10.82 7.70
N ASP A 37 4.25 9.64 8.23
CA ASP A 37 5.53 8.97 8.04
C ASP A 37 5.46 8.02 6.84
N TYR A 38 6.58 7.81 6.14
CA TYR A 38 6.68 6.73 5.15
C TYR A 38 7.90 5.86 5.38
N ARG A 39 7.81 4.58 5.01
CA ARG A 39 8.93 3.63 5.01
C ARG A 39 8.81 2.67 3.84
N PHE A 40 9.96 2.32 3.26
CA PHE A 40 10.10 1.21 2.35
C PHE A 40 10.42 -0.05 3.16
N PHE A 41 9.63 -1.08 2.97
CA PHE A 41 9.78 -2.35 3.67
C PHE A 41 10.37 -3.39 2.74
N HIS A 42 11.59 -3.85 3.05
CA HIS A 42 12.24 -4.97 2.40
C HIS A 42 12.10 -6.22 3.27
N GLY A 43 11.89 -7.38 2.65
CA GLY A 43 11.85 -8.64 3.38
C GLY A 43 13.22 -9.02 3.88
N SER A 44 14.24 -8.86 3.06
CA SER A 44 15.63 -9.23 3.34
C SER A 44 16.61 -8.19 2.75
N GLY A 45 17.90 -8.45 2.91
CA GLY A 45 18.96 -7.59 2.39
C GLY A 45 19.55 -6.63 3.43
N SER A 46 20.29 -5.64 2.94
CA SER A 46 20.88 -4.60 3.77
C SER A 46 20.64 -3.23 3.14
N SER A 47 20.25 -2.25 3.93
CA SER A 47 20.12 -0.87 3.48
C SER A 47 20.61 0.07 4.57
N GLN A 48 21.35 1.10 4.15
CA GLN A 48 21.77 2.18 5.04
C GLN A 48 20.85 3.42 4.95
N LYS A 49 19.79 3.33 4.14
CA LYS A 49 18.82 4.42 4.00
C LYS A 49 17.88 4.46 5.21
N ASN A 50 17.72 5.62 5.80
CA ASN A 50 16.91 5.83 6.99
C ASN A 50 15.39 5.56 6.77
N ASP A 51 14.94 5.59 5.52
CA ASP A 51 13.55 5.33 5.13
C ASP A 51 13.29 3.87 4.76
N VAL A 52 14.28 2.98 4.90
CA VAL A 52 14.15 1.54 4.63
C VAL A 52 14.13 0.74 5.93
N VAL A 53 13.21 -0.20 6.03
CA VAL A 53 13.06 -1.16 7.13
C VAL A 53 13.27 -2.57 6.60
N ILE A 54 14.14 -3.34 7.23
CA ILE A 54 14.35 -4.76 6.92
C ILE A 54 13.52 -5.60 7.89
N LEU A 55 12.66 -6.47 7.34
CA LEU A 55 11.67 -7.24 8.12
C LEU A 55 12.15 -8.66 8.49
N ASN A 56 13.23 -9.15 7.88
CA ASN A 56 13.73 -10.53 8.01
C ASN A 56 12.68 -11.59 7.60
N VAL A 57 11.97 -11.33 6.50
CA VAL A 57 11.05 -12.26 5.85
C VAL A 57 11.45 -12.46 4.38
N VAL A 58 10.88 -13.46 3.74
CA VAL A 58 11.15 -13.73 2.31
C VAL A 58 10.65 -12.56 1.44
N ASP A 59 11.48 -12.14 0.48
CA ASP A 59 11.23 -10.98 -0.40
C ASP A 59 10.71 -11.38 -1.81
N GLU A 60 10.07 -12.52 -1.88
CA GLU A 60 9.46 -13.07 -3.09
C GLU A 60 7.92 -12.99 -3.02
N MET A 61 7.24 -13.22 -4.15
CA MET A 61 5.77 -13.20 -4.24
C MET A 61 5.10 -14.08 -3.17
N TYR A 62 5.66 -15.25 -2.90
CA TYR A 62 5.13 -16.17 -1.88
C TYR A 62 5.37 -15.72 -0.44
N GLY A 63 6.19 -14.69 -0.23
CA GLY A 63 6.47 -14.07 1.08
C GLY A 63 5.58 -12.87 1.41
N LEU A 64 4.67 -12.44 0.51
CA LEU A 64 3.91 -11.21 0.68
C LEU A 64 3.02 -11.22 1.92
N THR A 65 2.39 -12.34 2.26
CA THR A 65 1.59 -12.47 3.48
C THR A 65 2.43 -12.22 4.73
N GLU A 66 3.60 -12.86 4.86
CA GLU A 66 4.48 -12.67 6.01
C GLU A 66 5.04 -11.25 6.06
N LYS A 67 5.28 -10.65 4.90
CA LYS A 67 5.68 -9.26 4.78
C LYS A 67 4.59 -8.30 5.25
N LEU A 68 3.32 -8.56 4.89
CA LEU A 68 2.19 -7.76 5.35
C LEU A 68 2.00 -7.88 6.87
N LYS A 69 2.07 -9.09 7.44
CA LYS A 69 2.05 -9.31 8.90
C LYS A 69 3.16 -8.52 9.61
N ALA A 70 4.38 -8.60 9.09
CA ALA A 70 5.52 -7.92 9.69
C ALA A 70 5.39 -6.39 9.61
N LYS A 71 4.87 -5.84 8.51
CA LYS A 71 4.54 -4.41 8.38
C LYS A 71 3.47 -3.99 9.39
N CYS A 72 2.40 -4.77 9.52
CA CYS A 72 1.34 -4.52 10.49
C CYS A 72 1.91 -4.49 11.93
N ARG A 73 2.71 -5.49 12.31
CA ARG A 73 3.37 -5.54 13.62
C ARG A 73 4.26 -4.32 13.84
N TRP A 74 5.08 -3.96 12.87
CA TRP A 74 5.97 -2.80 12.93
C TRP A 74 5.19 -1.48 13.15
N ALA A 75 4.05 -1.33 12.47
CA ALA A 75 3.17 -0.17 12.60
C ALA A 75 2.53 -0.11 14.01
N VAL A 76 1.98 -1.23 14.49
CA VAL A 76 1.35 -1.33 15.81
C VAL A 76 2.33 -1.01 16.93
N GLU A 77 3.54 -1.61 16.92
CA GLU A 77 4.59 -1.40 17.93
C GLU A 77 5.03 0.08 18.01
N ARG A 78 4.90 0.83 16.93
CA ARG A 78 5.27 2.25 16.87
C ARG A 78 4.12 3.22 17.06
N GLY A 79 2.93 2.71 17.37
CA GLY A 79 1.78 3.52 17.74
C GLY A 79 1.09 4.22 16.56
N TYR A 80 1.23 3.71 15.34
CA TYR A 80 0.44 4.20 14.22
C TYR A 80 -1.03 3.80 14.37
N GLU A 81 -1.92 4.73 14.04
CA GLU A 81 -3.38 4.52 14.08
C GLU A 81 -3.87 3.96 12.75
N TYR A 82 -3.21 4.32 11.66
CA TYR A 82 -3.48 3.82 10.32
C TYR A 82 -2.20 3.43 9.60
N MET A 83 -2.30 2.41 8.76
CA MET A 83 -1.30 2.05 7.77
C MET A 83 -1.94 2.07 6.39
N PHE A 84 -1.35 2.82 5.46
CA PHE A 84 -1.60 2.66 4.04
C PHE A 84 -0.50 1.79 3.44
N SER A 85 -0.85 0.59 3.02
CA SER A 85 0.07 -0.35 2.37
C SER A 85 -0.01 -0.19 0.86
N ALA A 86 1.11 0.08 0.21
CA ALA A 86 1.20 0.26 -1.24
C ALA A 86 2.47 -0.41 -1.81
N PHE A 87 2.57 -0.44 -3.13
CA PHE A 87 3.73 -0.91 -3.87
C PHE A 87 4.44 0.24 -4.59
N PRO A 88 5.69 0.06 -5.07
CA PRO A 88 6.44 1.12 -5.75
C PRO A 88 5.79 1.64 -7.04
N ASP A 89 4.95 0.84 -7.68
CA ASP A 89 4.21 1.17 -8.89
C ASP A 89 2.84 1.83 -8.62
N THR A 90 2.59 2.25 -7.40
CA THR A 90 1.36 2.94 -7.01
C THR A 90 1.60 4.44 -6.87
N TYR A 91 1.04 5.24 -7.75
CA TYR A 91 0.94 6.68 -7.56
C TYR A 91 -0.19 7.00 -6.58
N THR A 92 0.04 7.92 -5.66
CA THR A 92 -0.96 8.31 -4.65
C THR A 92 -1.06 9.82 -4.53
N CYS A 93 -2.28 10.34 -4.41
CA CYS A 93 -2.55 11.71 -4.00
C CYS A 93 -2.63 11.81 -2.48
N PRO A 94 -1.65 12.41 -1.81
CA PRO A 94 -1.62 12.46 -0.35
C PRO A 94 -2.84 13.15 0.25
N GLU A 95 -3.30 14.26 -0.32
CA GLU A 95 -4.44 15.04 0.17
C GLU A 95 -5.69 14.17 0.27
N LYS A 96 -6.04 13.52 -0.83
CA LYS A 96 -7.23 12.66 -0.90
C LYS A 96 -7.12 11.39 -0.08
N LEU A 97 -5.91 10.81 0.00
CA LEU A 97 -5.66 9.67 0.88
C LEU A 97 -5.98 10.02 2.33
N ILE A 98 -5.52 11.18 2.80
CA ILE A 98 -5.76 11.63 4.16
C ILE A 98 -7.23 11.96 4.42
N GLU A 99 -7.93 12.56 3.45
CA GLU A 99 -9.38 12.77 3.53
C GLU A 99 -10.13 11.45 3.77
N VAL A 100 -9.77 10.40 3.05
CA VAL A 100 -10.39 9.08 3.23
C VAL A 100 -10.00 8.44 4.57
N ILE A 101 -8.74 8.52 4.99
CA ILE A 101 -8.31 8.02 6.30
C ILE A 101 -9.08 8.70 7.44
N ASN A 102 -9.39 10.00 7.32
CA ASN A 102 -10.17 10.74 8.31
C ASN A 102 -11.64 10.27 8.41
N THR A 103 -12.15 9.47 7.47
CA THR A 103 -13.45 8.78 7.63
C THR A 103 -13.39 7.56 8.55
N CYS A 104 -12.21 7.25 9.08
CA CYS A 104 -11.95 6.18 10.03
C CYS A 104 -12.29 4.76 9.54
N PRO A 105 -11.87 4.34 8.33
CA PRO A 105 -12.13 3.00 7.85
C PRO A 105 -11.26 1.96 8.58
N ASP A 106 -11.80 0.77 8.85
CA ASP A 106 -11.00 -0.34 9.36
C ASP A 106 -10.21 -1.07 8.25
N TYR A 107 -10.85 -1.27 7.07
CA TYR A 107 -10.27 -1.98 5.93
C TYR A 107 -10.87 -1.46 4.63
N LEU A 108 -10.10 -0.69 3.84
CA LEU A 108 -10.63 0.02 2.67
C LEU A 108 -9.64 0.03 1.51
N GLY A 109 -10.17 -0.02 0.28
CA GLY A 109 -9.42 0.15 -0.97
C GLY A 109 -10.26 -0.27 -2.18
N ASN A 110 -9.62 -0.81 -3.22
CA ASN A 110 -10.32 -1.37 -4.38
C ASN A 110 -10.77 -2.78 -4.08
N VAL A 111 -12.07 -2.99 -3.86
CA VAL A 111 -12.62 -4.33 -3.60
C VAL A 111 -12.86 -5.08 -4.90
N HIS A 112 -12.35 -6.29 -4.95
CA HIS A 112 -12.58 -7.28 -6.00
C HIS A 112 -13.14 -8.57 -5.42
N GLN A 113 -13.82 -9.37 -6.24
CA GLN A 113 -14.35 -10.67 -5.85
C GLN A 113 -14.27 -11.65 -7.02
N PHE A 114 -13.62 -12.77 -6.79
CA PHE A 114 -13.71 -13.90 -7.72
C PHE A 114 -14.98 -14.69 -7.49
N PRO A 115 -15.53 -15.37 -8.51
CA PRO A 115 -16.67 -16.27 -8.33
C PRO A 115 -16.38 -17.31 -7.22
N GLY A 116 -17.25 -17.34 -6.21
CA GLY A 116 -17.12 -18.28 -5.07
C GLY A 116 -16.14 -17.89 -3.98
N SER A 117 -15.45 -16.74 -4.09
CA SER A 117 -14.59 -16.22 -3.02
C SER A 117 -15.29 -15.15 -2.17
N VAL A 118 -14.69 -14.82 -1.01
CA VAL A 118 -15.05 -13.61 -0.28
C VAL A 118 -14.53 -12.37 -1.03
N PRO A 119 -15.20 -11.21 -0.89
CA PRO A 119 -14.66 -9.95 -1.39
C PRO A 119 -13.32 -9.62 -0.71
N PHE A 120 -12.34 -9.13 -1.45
CA PHE A 120 -11.05 -8.75 -0.93
C PHE A 120 -10.59 -7.40 -1.49
N VAL A 121 -9.78 -6.67 -0.74
CA VAL A 121 -9.14 -5.44 -1.21
C VAL A 121 -7.87 -5.78 -1.95
N GLN A 122 -7.75 -5.33 -3.19
CA GLN A 122 -6.55 -5.51 -4.01
C GLN A 122 -5.39 -4.66 -3.49
N GLY A 123 -4.23 -5.28 -3.28
CA GLY A 123 -3.03 -4.62 -2.75
C GLY A 123 -2.37 -3.65 -3.73
N GLY A 124 -2.44 -3.94 -5.04
CA GLY A 124 -1.81 -3.11 -6.07
C GLY A 124 -2.18 -1.62 -5.98
N PRO A 125 -3.47 -1.25 -5.93
CA PRO A 125 -3.90 0.14 -5.76
C PRO A 125 -3.63 0.72 -4.37
N GLY A 126 -3.22 -0.11 -3.43
CA GLY A 126 -3.03 0.24 -2.04
C GLY A 126 -4.23 -0.07 -1.15
N VAL A 127 -3.94 -0.29 0.12
CA VAL A 127 -4.90 -0.73 1.14
C VAL A 127 -4.76 0.15 2.38
N ILE A 128 -5.88 0.68 2.87
CA ILE A 128 -5.94 1.35 4.18
C ILE A 128 -6.34 0.31 5.23
N LEU A 129 -5.55 0.23 6.29
CA LEU A 129 -5.76 -0.63 7.46
C LEU A 129 -5.74 0.22 8.72
N SER A 130 -6.78 0.11 9.56
CA SER A 130 -6.75 0.69 10.90
C SER A 130 -5.76 -0.06 11.79
N ARG A 131 -5.38 0.54 12.94
CA ARG A 131 -4.59 -0.14 13.96
C ARG A 131 -5.21 -1.47 14.38
N LYS A 132 -6.53 -1.51 14.57
CA LYS A 132 -7.27 -2.73 14.93
C LYS A 132 -7.07 -3.82 13.87
N SER A 133 -7.18 -3.49 12.59
CA SER A 133 -6.92 -4.43 11.50
C SER A 133 -5.47 -4.92 11.48
N CYS A 134 -4.51 -4.01 11.69
CA CYS A 134 -3.09 -4.37 11.79
C CYS A 134 -2.80 -5.31 12.99
N GLU A 135 -3.43 -5.07 14.16
CA GLU A 135 -3.30 -5.93 15.33
C GLU A 135 -3.81 -7.34 15.06
N ILE A 136 -4.97 -7.48 14.41
CA ILE A 136 -5.54 -8.77 14.01
C ILE A 136 -4.61 -9.49 13.03
N LEU A 137 -4.23 -8.84 11.93
CA LEU A 137 -3.40 -9.43 10.88
C LEU A 137 -2.02 -9.84 11.40
N SER A 138 -1.39 -9.02 12.25
CA SER A 138 -0.05 -9.31 12.79
C SER A 138 0.00 -10.51 13.72
N ASN A 139 -1.13 -10.90 14.31
CA ASN A 139 -1.24 -12.02 15.27
C ASN A 139 -1.87 -13.29 14.67
N ASP A 140 -2.39 -13.23 13.43
CA ASP A 140 -2.98 -14.42 12.81
C ASP A 140 -1.91 -15.45 12.42
N PRO A 141 -2.04 -16.72 12.81
CA PRO A 141 -1.04 -17.76 12.53
C PRO A 141 -1.12 -18.30 11.10
N SER A 142 -2.23 -18.10 10.39
CA SER A 142 -2.40 -18.62 9.03
C SER A 142 -1.59 -17.83 8.01
N SER A 143 -1.25 -18.48 6.89
CA SER A 143 -0.55 -17.83 5.78
C SER A 143 -1.02 -18.42 4.46
N TYR A 144 -1.31 -17.58 3.49
CA TYR A 144 -1.71 -17.96 2.14
C TYR A 144 -0.70 -17.41 1.13
N LEU A 145 -0.71 -17.96 -0.07
CA LEU A 145 0.11 -17.44 -1.16
C LEU A 145 -0.32 -16.03 -1.60
N ASN A 146 -1.63 -15.76 -1.53
CA ASN A 146 -2.21 -14.46 -1.89
C ASN A 146 -2.55 -13.67 -0.61
N ASP A 147 -1.79 -12.62 -0.35
CA ASP A 147 -1.91 -11.77 0.84
C ASP A 147 -3.22 -10.96 0.86
N ASP A 148 -3.75 -10.56 -0.29
CA ASP A 148 -5.01 -9.83 -0.41
C ASP A 148 -6.20 -10.68 0.06
N CYS A 149 -6.28 -11.92 -0.46
CA CYS A 149 -7.31 -12.88 -0.06
C CYS A 149 -7.15 -13.29 1.40
N TRP A 150 -5.92 -13.55 1.84
CA TRP A 150 -5.63 -13.89 3.24
C TRP A 150 -6.07 -12.79 4.19
N ALA A 151 -5.72 -11.53 3.91
CA ALA A 151 -6.08 -10.40 4.78
C ALA A 151 -7.60 -10.27 4.92
N SER A 152 -8.33 -10.42 3.82
CA SER A 152 -9.79 -10.37 3.83
C SER A 152 -10.41 -11.52 4.61
N ASP A 153 -9.95 -12.75 4.39
CA ASP A 153 -10.44 -13.93 5.12
C ASP A 153 -10.23 -13.80 6.63
N VAL A 154 -9.08 -13.28 7.04
CA VAL A 154 -8.79 -13.05 8.46
C VAL A 154 -9.66 -11.94 9.03
N LEU A 155 -9.74 -10.79 8.36
CA LEU A 155 -10.50 -9.64 8.87
C LEU A 155 -11.99 -9.90 8.95
N ILE A 156 -12.59 -10.58 7.96
CA ILE A 156 -14.00 -10.95 7.97
C ILE A 156 -14.35 -11.85 9.16
N LYS A 157 -13.50 -12.81 9.53
CA LYS A 157 -13.70 -13.64 10.73
C LYS A 157 -13.76 -12.84 12.03
N HIS A 158 -13.19 -11.63 12.04
CA HIS A 158 -13.22 -10.69 13.15
C HIS A 158 -14.28 -9.58 12.98
N GLY A 159 -15.20 -9.73 12.02
CA GLY A 159 -16.29 -8.79 11.78
C GLY A 159 -15.89 -7.51 11.04
N ILE A 160 -14.70 -7.48 10.43
CA ILE A 160 -14.23 -6.34 9.62
C ILE A 160 -14.39 -6.69 8.14
N ASN A 161 -15.32 -6.01 7.48
CA ASN A 161 -15.58 -6.20 6.06
C ASN A 161 -14.75 -5.22 5.20
N ALA A 162 -14.41 -5.67 4.00
CA ALA A 162 -13.76 -4.83 2.99
C ALA A 162 -14.72 -3.71 2.53
N VAL A 163 -14.25 -2.47 2.55
CA VAL A 163 -15.00 -1.31 2.06
C VAL A 163 -14.41 -0.87 0.73
N HIS A 164 -15.26 -0.88 -0.31
CA HIS A 164 -14.84 -0.41 -1.64
C HIS A 164 -14.84 1.11 -1.71
N HIS A 165 -13.75 1.67 -2.27
CA HIS A 165 -13.68 3.08 -2.62
C HIS A 165 -13.25 3.26 -4.08
N PRO A 166 -14.08 3.92 -4.93
CA PRO A 166 -13.84 4.01 -6.38
C PRO A 166 -12.60 4.83 -6.75
N GLY A 167 -12.07 5.62 -5.84
CA GLY A 167 -10.83 6.38 -6.03
C GLY A 167 -9.56 5.52 -6.02
N PHE A 168 -9.63 4.24 -5.66
CA PHE A 168 -8.50 3.31 -5.71
C PHE A 168 -8.56 2.54 -7.03
N THR A 169 -7.67 2.84 -7.97
CA THR A 169 -7.72 2.29 -9.33
C THR A 169 -6.74 1.12 -9.48
N ALA A 170 -7.29 -0.07 -9.71
CA ALA A 170 -6.55 -1.32 -9.77
C ALA A 170 -5.88 -1.61 -11.12
N PHE A 171 -6.52 -1.26 -12.21
CA PHE A 171 -6.08 -1.62 -13.56
C PHE A 171 -6.23 -0.48 -14.53
N GLY A 172 -5.22 -0.33 -15.36
CA GLY A 172 -5.33 0.37 -16.60
C GLY A 172 -4.26 1.40 -16.83
N PRO A 173 -3.83 1.53 -18.09
CA PRO A 173 -3.28 2.76 -18.59
C PRO A 173 -4.46 3.70 -18.84
N GLY A 174 -5.14 4.05 -17.79
CA GLY A 174 -6.07 5.15 -17.84
C GLY A 174 -5.35 6.33 -17.24
N PRO A 175 -5.38 7.53 -17.84
CA PRO A 175 -4.92 8.68 -17.10
C PRO A 175 -5.67 8.71 -15.77
N LEU A 176 -5.02 9.17 -14.71
CA LEU A 176 -5.69 9.65 -13.50
C LEU A 176 -6.69 10.71 -13.92
N ARG A 177 -7.89 10.28 -14.22
CA ARG A 177 -8.69 11.03 -15.17
C ARG A 177 -9.86 11.72 -14.60
N ASN A 178 -10.00 11.68 -13.31
CA ASN A 178 -10.94 12.57 -12.70
C ASN A 178 -10.39 13.03 -11.35
N ASN A 179 -10.83 14.19 -10.94
CA ASN A 179 -10.52 14.74 -9.64
C ASN A 179 -10.92 13.86 -8.45
N SER A 180 -11.43 12.65 -8.67
CA SER A 180 -11.83 11.68 -7.64
C SER A 180 -10.82 10.56 -7.39
N SER A 181 -9.79 10.38 -8.24
CA SER A 181 -8.78 9.33 -8.03
C SER A 181 -7.90 9.63 -6.82
N ILE A 182 -7.67 8.63 -5.99
CA ILE A 182 -6.80 8.67 -4.82
C ILE A 182 -5.48 8.00 -5.15
N THR A 183 -5.58 6.80 -5.75
CA THR A 183 -4.41 6.02 -6.17
C THR A 183 -4.56 5.55 -7.61
N ASN A 184 -3.42 5.36 -8.27
CA ASN A 184 -3.34 4.72 -9.56
C ASN A 184 -2.22 3.67 -9.55
N HIS A 185 -2.59 2.42 -9.77
CA HIS A 185 -1.66 1.31 -9.90
C HIS A 185 -1.11 1.29 -11.33
N LEU A 186 0.15 1.67 -11.49
CA LEU A 186 0.78 1.89 -12.80
C LEU A 186 1.35 0.64 -13.45
N SER A 187 1.33 -0.50 -12.77
CA SER A 187 1.77 -1.77 -13.33
C SER A 187 0.88 -2.12 -14.51
N THR A 188 1.35 -1.82 -15.71
CA THR A 188 0.71 -2.23 -16.94
C THR A 188 1.26 -3.58 -17.34
N GLN A 189 0.44 -4.61 -17.29
CA GLN A 189 0.79 -5.85 -17.95
C GLN A 189 0.75 -5.62 -19.48
N PRO A 190 1.75 -6.06 -20.22
CA PRO A 190 2.96 -6.83 -19.92
C PRO A 190 4.25 -6.00 -19.84
N CYS A 191 4.15 -4.69 -19.90
CA CYS A 191 5.32 -3.82 -20.10
C CYS A 191 6.11 -3.51 -18.83
N GLY A 192 5.59 -3.89 -17.68
CA GLY A 192 6.22 -3.60 -16.39
C GLY A 192 6.12 -2.12 -15.99
N TYR A 193 6.36 -1.88 -14.71
CA TYR A 193 6.48 -0.56 -14.14
C TYR A 193 7.83 0.07 -14.53
N THR A 194 7.78 1.31 -15.01
CA THR A 194 8.97 2.16 -15.16
C THR A 194 8.83 3.38 -14.27
N GLY A 195 9.94 3.86 -13.69
CA GLY A 195 9.93 5.06 -12.86
C GLY A 195 9.41 6.30 -13.60
N ASP A 196 9.57 6.34 -14.90
CA ASP A 196 9.11 7.45 -15.74
C ASP A 196 7.59 7.55 -15.78
N ASN A 197 6.87 6.43 -15.81
CA ASN A 197 5.41 6.43 -15.76
C ASN A 197 4.88 7.13 -14.49
N LEU A 198 5.54 6.94 -13.36
CA LEU A 198 5.14 7.56 -12.10
C LEU A 198 5.46 9.06 -12.09
N ARG A 199 6.58 9.49 -12.68
CA ARG A 199 6.91 10.91 -12.85
C ARG A 199 5.95 11.63 -13.77
N GLU A 200 5.57 10.98 -14.88
CA GLU A 200 4.55 11.52 -15.80
C GLU A 200 3.21 11.66 -15.11
N GLU A 201 2.82 10.68 -14.32
CA GLU A 201 1.57 10.72 -13.57
C GLU A 201 1.57 11.87 -12.55
N HIS A 202 2.66 12.07 -11.85
CA HIS A 202 2.83 13.20 -10.93
C HIS A 202 2.71 14.54 -11.64
N LYS A 203 3.32 14.69 -12.81
CA LYS A 203 3.22 15.91 -13.63
C LYS A 203 1.76 16.18 -14.02
N ARG A 204 1.05 15.17 -14.52
CA ARG A 204 -0.37 15.31 -14.86
C ARG A 204 -1.23 15.71 -13.67
N TRP A 205 -0.90 15.19 -12.50
CA TRP A 205 -1.57 15.55 -11.25
C TRP A 205 -1.37 17.02 -10.87
N LEU A 206 -0.16 17.54 -11.04
CA LEU A 206 0.13 18.96 -10.75
C LEU A 206 -0.54 19.93 -11.73
N GLU A 207 -0.87 19.47 -12.93
CA GLU A 207 -1.51 20.24 -13.99
C GLU A 207 -3.07 20.18 -13.94
N SER A 208 -3.65 19.34 -13.09
CA SER A 208 -5.10 19.12 -12.95
C SER A 208 -5.71 19.93 -11.80
#